data_274559b11f796b1cd17b4c33b0e8aca2
#
_entry.id   274559b11f796b1cd17b4c33b0e8aca2
#
_cell.length_a   1.000
_cell.length_b   1.000
_cell.length_c   1.000
_cell.angle_alpha   90.00
_cell.angle_beta   90.00
_cell.angle_gamma   90.00
#
_symmetry.space_group_name_H-M   'P 1'
#
loop_
_entity.id
_entity.type
_entity.pdbx_description
1 polymer ?
#
loop_
_entity_poly.entity_id
_entity_poly.type
_entity_poly.pdbx_seq_one_letter_code
_entity_poly.pdbx_strand_id
1 'polypeptide(L)'
;SAAQMCIRDSGKDVSSGYFKNFSSSSEVSRGSQRFEDDGVYTVEISAQDAIGNKAKDYSMAFTVDNTPPSVENTEKMEGFAARRNENGDLLLNSKDFSDIKDKGYDAFWTVNDTSVFTASVKLDGIDFVDFSDLTDGYHTMMIEVTDEVGHKTTNTFDFTYDGTAPRIIISGVDDKSVVRNPFTMSIGLEDPDDTITEIVINGKTIDPTLYKDTNSYDFQVSDYGKYEVKVTAADAAGNVSSTFDAETGEVFSFQLRQKLSPVVIILIILAVLILAGIIIWIILRKRKKAQQ
;
A
#
# COMPACT_ATOMS: atom_id res chain seq x y z
N SER A 1 35.20 -56.61 -24.02
CA SER A 1 34.11 -55.65 -24.24
C SER A 1 34.50 -54.27 -23.72
N ALA A 2 34.37 -53.25 -24.54
CA ALA A 2 34.58 -51.88 -24.11
C ALA A 2 33.22 -51.23 -23.83
N ALA A 3 32.95 -50.80 -22.62
CA ALA A 3 31.84 -49.99 -22.29
C ALA A 3 32.35 -48.54 -22.21
N GLN A 4 31.65 -47.63 -22.81
CA GLN A 4 31.92 -46.19 -22.75
C GLN A 4 30.76 -45.51 -22.08
N MET A 5 31.04 -44.66 -21.12
CA MET A 5 30.08 -43.82 -20.47
C MET A 5 30.47 -42.36 -20.70
N CYS A 6 29.53 -41.52 -20.97
CA CYS A 6 29.70 -40.06 -21.09
C CYS A 6 28.82 -39.40 -20.09
N ILE A 7 29.35 -38.44 -19.34
CA ILE A 7 28.59 -37.62 -18.40
C ILE A 7 28.69 -36.16 -18.84
N ARG A 8 27.57 -35.50 -18.90
CA ARG A 8 27.49 -34.07 -19.26
C ARG A 8 26.83 -33.30 -18.14
N ASP A 9 27.43 -32.19 -17.77
CA ASP A 9 26.86 -31.17 -16.90
C ASP A 9 26.44 -29.99 -17.78
N SER A 10 25.16 -29.62 -17.74
CA SER A 10 24.61 -28.52 -18.54
C SER A 10 25.03 -28.56 -20.03
N GLY A 11 25.11 -29.78 -20.60
CA GLY A 11 25.57 -30.03 -21.97
C GLY A 11 27.10 -30.10 -22.19
N LYS A 12 27.91 -29.77 -21.19
CA LYS A 12 29.37 -29.85 -21.24
C LYS A 12 29.84 -31.25 -20.80
N ASP A 13 30.75 -31.83 -21.57
CA ASP A 13 31.34 -33.14 -21.24
C ASP A 13 32.30 -33.01 -20.03
N VAL A 14 31.93 -33.68 -18.93
CA VAL A 14 32.70 -33.74 -17.68
C VAL A 14 33.15 -35.16 -17.34
N SER A 15 33.03 -36.09 -18.29
CA SER A 15 33.27 -37.51 -18.12
C SER A 15 34.64 -37.81 -17.49
N SER A 16 35.69 -37.05 -17.83
CA SER A 16 37.06 -37.24 -17.33
C SER A 16 37.19 -37.04 -15.81
N GLY A 17 36.29 -36.25 -15.19
CA GLY A 17 36.28 -36.04 -13.72
C GLY A 17 35.64 -37.19 -12.94
N TYR A 18 34.78 -37.95 -13.63
CA TYR A 18 33.90 -38.94 -12.99
C TYR A 18 34.26 -40.40 -13.28
N PHE A 19 35.16 -40.68 -14.22
CA PHE A 19 35.54 -42.05 -14.53
C PHE A 19 36.65 -42.57 -13.65
N LYS A 20 36.33 -43.58 -12.84
CA LYS A 20 37.30 -44.45 -12.15
C LYS A 20 36.90 -45.92 -12.36
N ASN A 21 37.58 -46.55 -13.35
CA ASN A 21 37.73 -47.99 -13.52
C ASN A 21 36.48 -48.86 -13.66
N PHE A 22 36.05 -49.08 -14.88
CA PHE A 22 35.34 -50.31 -15.23
C PHE A 22 36.37 -51.45 -15.43
N SER A 23 36.29 -52.49 -14.61
CA SER A 23 37.09 -53.73 -14.82
C SER A 23 36.32 -54.67 -15.73
N SER A 24 36.96 -55.13 -16.78
CA SER A 24 36.37 -55.93 -17.87
C SER A 24 36.30 -57.44 -17.57
N SER A 25 36.51 -57.90 -16.35
CA SER A 25 36.69 -59.33 -16.03
C SER A 25 35.50 -60.02 -15.37
N SER A 26 34.34 -59.40 -15.22
CA SER A 26 33.15 -59.98 -14.62
C SER A 26 31.96 -59.92 -15.59
N GLU A 27 31.01 -60.85 -15.50
CA GLU A 27 29.75 -60.88 -16.27
C GLU A 27 28.88 -59.63 -15.99
N VAL A 28 29.15 -58.91 -14.89
CA VAL A 28 28.47 -57.68 -14.51
C VAL A 28 29.51 -56.67 -14.07
N SER A 29 29.64 -55.59 -14.83
CA SER A 29 30.43 -54.42 -14.42
C SER A 29 29.58 -53.49 -13.54
N ARG A 30 30.09 -53.08 -12.39
CA ARG A 30 29.45 -52.15 -11.47
C ARG A 30 30.36 -50.97 -11.24
N GLY A 31 29.78 -49.80 -11.30
CA GLY A 31 30.42 -48.52 -10.95
C GLY A 31 29.50 -47.68 -10.09
N SER A 32 30.04 -46.84 -9.24
CA SER A 32 29.31 -45.82 -8.49
C SER A 32 30.00 -44.48 -8.71
N GLN A 33 29.18 -43.45 -8.89
CA GLN A 33 29.64 -42.08 -9.05
C GLN A 33 28.85 -41.18 -8.09
N ARG A 34 29.56 -40.28 -7.43
CA ARG A 34 28.98 -39.25 -6.60
C ARG A 34 29.04 -37.92 -7.39
N PHE A 35 27.92 -37.21 -7.40
CA PHE A 35 27.81 -35.88 -7.97
C PHE A 35 27.73 -34.92 -6.77
N GLU A 36 28.63 -33.93 -6.72
CA GLU A 36 28.76 -32.99 -5.60
C GLU A 36 28.43 -31.57 -6.00
N ASP A 37 28.55 -31.21 -7.28
CA ASP A 37 28.24 -29.90 -7.79
C ASP A 37 26.79 -29.83 -8.27
N ASP A 38 26.13 -28.71 -7.99
CA ASP A 38 24.78 -28.46 -8.48
C ASP A 38 24.76 -28.33 -9.99
N GLY A 39 23.74 -28.91 -10.63
CA GLY A 39 23.62 -28.86 -12.09
C GLY A 39 22.69 -29.92 -12.67
N VAL A 40 22.47 -29.84 -13.99
CA VAL A 40 21.66 -30.81 -14.75
C VAL A 40 22.61 -31.78 -15.44
N TYR A 41 22.62 -33.01 -15.00
CA TYR A 41 23.47 -34.05 -15.51
C TYR A 41 22.73 -34.98 -16.47
N THR A 42 23.40 -35.35 -17.56
CA THR A 42 22.97 -36.40 -18.47
C THR A 42 24.02 -37.49 -18.49
N VAL A 43 23.62 -38.72 -18.16
CA VAL A 43 24.47 -39.90 -18.24
C VAL A 43 24.08 -40.70 -19.47
N GLU A 44 25.03 -40.90 -20.37
CA GLU A 44 24.88 -41.72 -21.56
C GLU A 44 25.78 -42.93 -21.47
N ILE A 45 25.22 -44.12 -21.62
CA ILE A 45 25.97 -45.38 -21.58
C ILE A 45 25.85 -46.07 -22.92
N SER A 46 26.99 -46.34 -23.56
CA SER A 46 27.08 -47.18 -24.72
C SER A 46 27.99 -48.37 -24.47
N ALA A 47 27.68 -49.49 -25.04
CA ALA A 47 28.50 -50.70 -24.90
C ALA A 47 28.67 -51.41 -26.23
N GLN A 48 29.86 -51.96 -26.47
CA GLN A 48 30.21 -52.73 -27.63
C GLN A 48 31.01 -53.99 -27.24
N ASP A 49 30.73 -55.09 -27.90
CA ASP A 49 31.52 -56.30 -27.71
C ASP A 49 32.86 -56.26 -28.51
N ALA A 50 33.70 -57.28 -28.27
CA ALA A 50 35.02 -57.36 -28.90
C ALA A 50 34.99 -57.55 -30.42
N ILE A 51 33.86 -57.92 -30.99
CA ILE A 51 33.65 -58.10 -32.44
C ILE A 51 32.81 -57.02 -33.10
N GLY A 52 32.48 -55.94 -32.31
CA GLY A 52 31.88 -54.73 -32.88
C GLY A 52 30.36 -54.65 -32.72
N ASN A 53 29.67 -55.61 -32.12
CA ASN A 53 28.24 -55.51 -31.87
C ASN A 53 27.95 -54.45 -30.80
N LYS A 54 27.06 -53.51 -31.06
CA LYS A 54 26.70 -52.43 -30.15
C LYS A 54 25.41 -52.78 -29.40
N ALA A 55 25.42 -52.57 -28.08
CA ALA A 55 24.21 -52.54 -27.27
C ALA A 55 23.37 -51.28 -27.61
N LYS A 56 22.11 -51.33 -27.22
CA LYS A 56 21.26 -50.12 -27.26
C LYS A 56 21.82 -49.09 -26.26
N ASP A 57 22.01 -47.87 -26.71
CA ASP A 57 22.45 -46.79 -25.88
C ASP A 57 21.39 -46.49 -24.78
N TYR A 58 21.85 -46.21 -23.57
CA TYR A 58 21.02 -45.78 -22.47
C TYR A 58 21.37 -44.35 -22.11
N SER A 59 20.36 -43.51 -21.94
CA SER A 59 20.53 -42.13 -21.49
C SER A 59 19.55 -41.82 -20.36
N MET A 60 20.05 -41.11 -19.33
CA MET A 60 19.31 -40.66 -18.18
C MET A 60 19.74 -39.24 -17.82
N ALA A 61 18.77 -38.35 -17.62
CA ALA A 61 19.02 -37.01 -17.11
C ALA A 61 18.49 -36.91 -15.68
N PHE A 62 19.19 -36.15 -14.84
CA PHE A 62 18.79 -35.83 -13.47
C PHE A 62 19.41 -34.51 -13.02
N THR A 63 18.81 -33.85 -12.05
CA THR A 63 19.34 -32.65 -11.42
C THR A 63 19.98 -33.03 -10.09
N VAL A 64 21.14 -32.46 -9.82
CA VAL A 64 21.80 -32.45 -8.50
C VAL A 64 21.62 -31.06 -7.95
N ASP A 65 21.09 -30.98 -6.76
CA ASP A 65 20.88 -29.74 -6.04
C ASP A 65 21.21 -29.96 -4.58
N ASN A 66 22.25 -29.31 -4.09
CA ASN A 66 22.74 -29.37 -2.73
C ASN A 66 22.60 -28.03 -2.01
N THR A 67 22.08 -27.02 -2.71
CA THR A 67 22.02 -25.64 -2.25
C THR A 67 20.57 -25.26 -1.94
N PRO A 68 20.25 -24.85 -0.72
CA PRO A 68 18.91 -24.34 -0.41
C PRO A 68 18.57 -23.08 -1.20
N PRO A 69 17.29 -22.80 -1.48
CA PRO A 69 16.84 -21.57 -2.09
C PRO A 69 17.36 -20.34 -1.34
N SER A 70 17.77 -19.29 -2.06
CA SER A 70 18.07 -17.99 -1.47
C SER A 70 16.83 -17.11 -1.48
N VAL A 71 16.59 -16.38 -0.39
CA VAL A 71 15.45 -15.45 -0.23
C VAL A 71 15.99 -14.13 0.29
N GLU A 72 15.89 -13.10 -0.53
CA GLU A 72 16.37 -11.75 -0.22
C GLU A 72 15.22 -10.73 -0.28
N ASN A 73 15.31 -9.66 0.51
CA ASN A 73 14.34 -8.58 0.44
C ASN A 73 14.48 -7.82 -0.89
N THR A 74 13.34 -7.39 -1.46
CA THR A 74 13.35 -6.60 -2.69
C THR A 74 13.76 -5.14 -2.42
N GLU A 75 14.18 -4.42 -3.47
CA GLU A 75 14.43 -2.96 -3.43
C GLU A 75 13.19 -2.16 -2.97
N LYS A 76 11.98 -2.67 -3.19
CA LYS A 76 10.76 -2.04 -2.69
C LYS A 76 10.68 -2.04 -1.18
N MET A 77 11.08 -3.13 -0.54
CA MET A 77 11.17 -3.18 0.92
C MET A 77 12.18 -2.15 1.45
N GLU A 78 13.28 -1.94 0.73
CA GLU A 78 14.24 -0.88 1.06
C GLU A 78 13.62 0.53 0.90
N GLY A 79 12.75 0.74 -0.09
CA GLY A 79 12.01 1.98 -0.29
C GLY A 79 11.05 2.33 0.85
N PHE A 80 10.47 1.33 1.52
CA PHE A 80 9.63 1.52 2.71
C PHE A 80 10.45 1.78 3.99
N ALA A 81 11.73 1.42 4.00
CA ALA A 81 12.58 1.55 5.18
C ALA A 81 12.73 2.98 5.73
N ALA A 82 12.33 4.01 4.96
CA ALA A 82 12.36 5.41 5.39
C ALA A 82 11.26 5.75 6.41
N ARG A 83 10.17 4.97 6.47
CA ARG A 83 9.08 5.19 7.41
C ARG A 83 9.17 4.14 8.51
N ARG A 84 9.53 4.59 9.70
CA ARG A 84 9.64 3.74 10.88
C ARG A 84 8.97 4.41 12.06
N ASN A 85 8.34 3.59 12.91
CA ASN A 85 7.82 4.05 14.18
C ASN A 85 8.97 4.32 15.19
N GLU A 86 8.62 4.78 16.39
CA GLU A 86 9.59 5.08 17.46
C GLU A 86 10.41 3.84 17.89
N ASN A 87 9.86 2.64 17.72
CA ASN A 87 10.54 1.37 18.02
C ASN A 87 11.48 0.92 16.90
N GLY A 88 11.44 1.59 15.76
CA GLY A 88 12.24 1.26 14.59
C GLY A 88 11.58 0.24 13.66
N ASP A 89 10.31 -0.15 13.91
CA ASP A 89 9.55 -1.04 13.04
C ASP A 89 9.15 -0.32 11.75
N LEU A 90 9.11 -1.05 10.65
CA LEU A 90 8.63 -0.55 9.37
C LEU A 90 7.17 -0.12 9.50
N LEU A 91 6.83 1.08 9.02
CA LEU A 91 5.48 1.63 9.11
C LEU A 91 4.85 1.69 7.71
N LEU A 92 3.77 0.94 7.49
CA LEU A 92 3.09 0.78 6.22
C LEU A 92 1.63 1.21 6.31
N ASN A 93 1.08 1.70 5.20
CA ASN A 93 -0.31 2.09 5.08
C ASN A 93 -1.03 1.38 3.92
N SER A 94 -2.32 1.62 3.75
CA SER A 94 -3.16 0.98 2.73
C SER A 94 -2.69 1.25 1.30
N LYS A 95 -2.08 2.41 1.03
CA LYS A 95 -1.55 2.75 -0.29
C LYS A 95 -0.35 1.90 -0.67
N ASP A 96 0.52 1.58 0.29
CA ASP A 96 1.68 0.72 0.04
C ASP A 96 1.25 -0.65 -0.44
N PHE A 97 0.21 -1.22 0.19
CA PHE A 97 -0.32 -2.53 -0.18
C PHE A 97 -1.13 -2.48 -1.49
N SER A 98 -1.83 -1.39 -1.80
CA SER A 98 -2.54 -1.24 -3.07
C SER A 98 -1.59 -1.28 -4.28
N ASP A 99 -0.37 -0.76 -4.12
CA ASP A 99 0.65 -0.72 -5.17
C ASP A 99 1.29 -2.09 -5.45
N ILE A 100 1.10 -3.06 -4.56
CA ILE A 100 1.76 -4.38 -4.62
C ILE A 100 0.81 -5.58 -4.65
N LYS A 101 -0.51 -5.37 -4.52
CA LYS A 101 -1.51 -6.44 -4.38
C LYS A 101 -1.48 -7.53 -5.46
N ASP A 102 -1.05 -7.17 -6.67
CA ASP A 102 -1.02 -8.08 -7.81
C ASP A 102 0.32 -8.80 -7.99
N LYS A 103 1.30 -8.58 -7.10
CA LYS A 103 2.67 -9.06 -7.23
C LYS A 103 2.98 -10.29 -6.36
N GLY A 104 2.09 -10.66 -5.45
CA GLY A 104 2.32 -11.76 -4.53
C GLY A 104 3.60 -11.56 -3.68
N TYR A 105 4.35 -12.64 -3.44
CA TYR A 105 5.59 -12.55 -2.66
C TYR A 105 6.71 -11.77 -3.37
N ASP A 106 6.68 -11.67 -4.70
CA ASP A 106 7.68 -10.90 -5.49
C ASP A 106 7.67 -9.39 -5.16
N ALA A 107 6.65 -8.93 -4.45
CA ALA A 107 6.64 -7.57 -3.93
C ALA A 107 7.66 -7.36 -2.79
N PHE A 108 7.91 -8.41 -2.00
CA PHE A 108 8.68 -8.35 -0.77
C PHE A 108 10.00 -9.08 -0.87
N TRP A 109 10.04 -10.19 -1.64
CA TRP A 109 11.21 -11.06 -1.72
C TRP A 109 11.59 -11.42 -3.15
N THR A 110 12.88 -11.51 -3.36
CA THR A 110 13.46 -12.15 -4.54
C THR A 110 13.91 -13.55 -4.14
N VAL A 111 13.41 -14.56 -4.85
CA VAL A 111 13.77 -15.97 -4.62
C VAL A 111 14.63 -16.44 -5.78
N ASN A 112 15.78 -17.04 -5.47
CA ASN A 112 16.65 -17.65 -6.46
C ASN A 112 16.99 -19.09 -6.03
N ASP A 113 16.94 -20.01 -7.01
CA ASP A 113 17.30 -21.41 -6.85
C ASP A 113 17.80 -21.98 -8.18
N THR A 114 18.59 -23.07 -8.10
CA THR A 114 19.04 -23.84 -9.26
C THR A 114 17.93 -24.77 -9.78
N SER A 115 17.06 -25.25 -8.88
CA SER A 115 15.93 -26.13 -9.21
C SER A 115 14.61 -25.38 -9.17
N VAL A 116 13.53 -26.08 -9.55
CA VAL A 116 12.17 -25.55 -9.39
C VAL A 116 11.80 -25.54 -7.92
N PHE A 117 11.15 -24.48 -7.48
CA PHE A 117 10.74 -24.30 -6.08
C PHE A 117 9.26 -23.99 -5.95
N THR A 118 8.74 -24.18 -4.76
CA THR A 118 7.43 -23.71 -4.31
C THR A 118 7.59 -22.72 -3.18
N ALA A 119 6.79 -21.64 -3.18
CA ALA A 119 6.79 -20.65 -2.12
C ALA A 119 5.42 -20.60 -1.45
N SER A 120 5.39 -20.51 -0.13
CA SER A 120 4.20 -20.23 0.67
C SER A 120 4.43 -18.99 1.53
N VAL A 121 3.43 -18.12 1.60
CA VAL A 121 3.47 -16.88 2.38
C VAL A 121 2.44 -16.95 3.50
N LYS A 122 2.81 -16.48 4.68
CA LYS A 122 1.94 -16.35 5.83
C LYS A 122 1.97 -14.92 6.36
N LEU A 123 0.79 -14.44 6.77
CA LEU A 123 0.63 -13.22 7.54
C LEU A 123 0.13 -13.63 8.93
N ASP A 124 0.88 -13.25 9.97
CA ASP A 124 0.60 -13.61 11.37
C ASP A 124 0.38 -15.12 11.60
N GLY A 125 1.13 -15.93 10.84
CA GLY A 125 1.06 -17.39 10.91
C GLY A 125 -0.09 -18.04 10.13
N ILE A 126 -0.97 -17.26 9.49
CA ILE A 126 -2.08 -17.73 8.64
C ILE A 126 -1.66 -17.64 7.18
N ASP A 127 -2.06 -18.63 6.36
CA ASP A 127 -1.78 -18.62 4.94
C ASP A 127 -2.29 -17.33 4.31
N PHE A 128 -1.39 -16.61 3.63
CA PHE A 128 -1.68 -15.31 3.04
C PHE A 128 -2.52 -15.45 1.77
N VAL A 129 -3.59 -14.68 1.70
CA VAL A 129 -4.45 -14.57 0.51
C VAL A 129 -4.32 -13.18 -0.08
N ASP A 130 -4.63 -12.15 0.72
CA ASP A 130 -4.51 -10.74 0.36
C ASP A 130 -4.46 -9.88 1.62
N PHE A 131 -4.45 -8.55 1.45
CA PHE A 131 -4.38 -7.58 2.55
C PHE A 131 -5.74 -7.00 2.96
N SER A 132 -6.87 -7.58 2.51
CA SER A 132 -8.21 -7.01 2.74
C SER A 132 -8.62 -6.98 4.20
N ASP A 133 -8.14 -7.95 4.97
CA ASP A 133 -8.47 -8.12 6.39
C ASP A 133 -7.38 -7.56 7.33
N LEU A 134 -6.41 -6.80 6.79
CA LEU A 134 -5.35 -6.21 7.59
C LEU A 134 -5.93 -5.12 8.51
N THR A 135 -5.64 -5.20 9.80
CA THR A 135 -6.07 -4.23 10.82
C THR A 135 -4.89 -3.41 11.30
N ASP A 136 -5.15 -2.21 11.83
CA ASP A 136 -4.08 -1.40 12.42
C ASP A 136 -3.37 -2.16 13.53
N GLY A 137 -2.03 -2.15 13.53
CA GLY A 137 -1.20 -2.82 14.51
C GLY A 137 0.04 -3.49 13.94
N TYR A 138 0.72 -4.25 14.79
CA TYR A 138 1.94 -4.98 14.45
C TYR A 138 1.61 -6.30 13.75
N HIS A 139 2.35 -6.58 12.69
CA HIS A 139 2.20 -7.77 11.84
C HIS A 139 3.55 -8.38 11.48
N THR A 140 3.54 -9.68 11.23
CA THR A 140 4.69 -10.44 10.73
C THR A 140 4.33 -11.13 9.43
N MET A 141 5.08 -10.85 8.37
CA MET A 141 5.04 -11.65 7.14
C MET A 141 6.19 -12.65 7.11
N MET A 142 5.89 -13.89 6.68
CA MET A 142 6.84 -14.96 6.53
C MET A 142 6.69 -15.62 5.17
N ILE A 143 7.81 -15.87 4.49
CA ILE A 143 7.87 -16.76 3.33
C ILE A 143 8.61 -18.05 3.70
N GLU A 144 8.09 -19.20 3.30
CA GLU A 144 8.77 -20.48 3.27
C GLU A 144 8.90 -20.92 1.81
N VAL A 145 10.14 -21.14 1.37
CA VAL A 145 10.46 -21.63 0.03
C VAL A 145 11.01 -23.06 0.17
N THR A 146 10.50 -23.97 -0.65
CA THR A 146 10.93 -25.36 -0.71
C THR A 146 11.27 -25.72 -2.13
N ASP A 147 12.48 -26.21 -2.40
CA ASP A 147 12.91 -26.73 -3.70
C ASP A 147 12.37 -28.16 -3.98
N GLU A 148 12.62 -28.67 -5.19
CA GLU A 148 12.19 -30.01 -5.59
C GLU A 148 12.88 -31.15 -4.82
N VAL A 149 14.06 -30.90 -4.21
CA VAL A 149 14.79 -31.92 -3.45
C VAL A 149 14.50 -31.85 -1.96
N GLY A 150 13.77 -30.84 -1.51
CA GLY A 150 13.26 -30.71 -0.14
C GLY A 150 14.07 -29.79 0.76
N HIS A 151 15.03 -29.01 0.23
CA HIS A 151 15.66 -27.94 1.00
C HIS A 151 14.66 -26.82 1.25
N LYS A 152 14.77 -26.20 2.43
CA LYS A 152 13.84 -25.15 2.85
C LYS A 152 14.60 -23.92 3.30
N THR A 153 14.10 -22.77 2.89
CA THR A 153 14.53 -21.46 3.39
C THR A 153 13.34 -20.67 3.83
N THR A 154 13.45 -20.00 4.97
CA THR A 154 12.43 -19.08 5.47
C THR A 154 13.01 -17.69 5.63
N ASN A 155 12.21 -16.67 5.34
CA ASN A 155 12.52 -15.28 5.62
C ASN A 155 11.30 -14.60 6.24
N THR A 156 11.51 -13.65 7.14
CA THR A 156 10.44 -12.90 7.81
C THR A 156 10.77 -11.43 7.82
N PHE A 157 9.74 -10.60 7.79
CA PHE A 157 9.85 -9.20 8.16
C PHE A 157 8.65 -8.76 8.99
N ASP A 158 8.92 -7.83 9.87
CA ASP A 158 7.95 -7.27 10.77
C ASP A 158 7.62 -5.85 10.36
N PHE A 159 6.35 -5.46 10.51
CA PHE A 159 5.88 -4.12 10.19
C PHE A 159 4.70 -3.73 11.08
N THR A 160 4.49 -2.45 11.25
CA THR A 160 3.26 -1.90 11.80
C THR A 160 2.41 -1.39 10.64
N TYR A 161 1.18 -1.86 10.54
CA TYR A 161 0.20 -1.33 9.62
C TYR A 161 -0.61 -0.24 10.30
N ASP A 162 -0.81 0.86 9.60
CA ASP A 162 -1.69 1.94 10.00
C ASP A 162 -2.48 2.40 8.76
N GLY A 163 -3.73 2.02 8.72
CA GLY A 163 -4.68 2.38 7.66
C GLY A 163 -5.59 3.56 8.03
N THR A 164 -5.45 4.10 9.25
CA THR A 164 -6.32 5.14 9.78
C THR A 164 -5.74 6.53 9.50
N ALA A 165 -6.45 7.34 8.71
CA ALA A 165 -6.01 8.70 8.41
C ALA A 165 -6.27 9.67 9.59
N PRO A 166 -5.45 10.74 9.74
CA PRO A 166 -5.61 11.75 10.76
C PRO A 166 -7.02 12.35 10.85
N ARG A 167 -7.51 12.61 12.04
CA ARG A 167 -8.78 13.28 12.24
C ARG A 167 -8.60 14.75 12.54
N ILE A 168 -9.03 15.59 11.57
CA ILE A 168 -8.99 17.05 11.68
C ILE A 168 -10.20 17.53 12.50
N ILE A 169 -9.95 18.38 13.50
CA ILE A 169 -10.97 19.01 14.35
C ILE A 169 -11.01 20.51 14.05
N ILE A 170 -12.17 20.99 13.60
CA ILE A 170 -12.46 22.42 13.51
C ILE A 170 -13.51 22.74 14.58
N SER A 171 -13.21 23.68 15.47
CA SER A 171 -14.10 24.07 16.58
C SER A 171 -14.41 25.55 16.55
N GLY A 172 -15.47 25.96 17.28
CA GLY A 172 -15.99 27.32 17.28
C GLY A 172 -17.04 27.60 16.22
N VAL A 173 -17.17 26.73 15.21
CA VAL A 173 -18.16 26.88 14.12
C VAL A 173 -18.46 25.50 13.50
N ASP A 174 -19.72 25.31 13.07
CA ASP A 174 -20.13 24.10 12.35
C ASP A 174 -20.04 24.32 10.83
N ASP A 175 -19.83 23.23 10.08
CA ASP A 175 -19.81 23.27 8.63
C ASP A 175 -21.17 23.74 8.07
N LYS A 176 -21.10 24.50 6.97
CA LYS A 176 -22.26 25.07 6.25
C LYS A 176 -23.18 25.96 7.12
N SER A 177 -22.67 26.41 8.27
CA SER A 177 -23.42 27.24 9.22
C SER A 177 -23.39 28.75 8.92
N VAL A 178 -24.29 29.50 9.57
CA VAL A 178 -24.33 30.96 9.51
C VAL A 178 -24.18 31.55 10.91
N VAL A 179 -23.07 32.23 11.14
CA VAL A 179 -22.74 32.90 12.41
C VAL A 179 -23.01 34.39 12.28
N ARG A 180 -23.34 35.05 13.39
CA ARG A 180 -23.70 36.49 13.39
C ARG A 180 -22.82 37.38 14.25
N ASN A 181 -21.90 36.82 14.98
CA ASN A 181 -20.92 37.56 15.79
C ASN A 181 -19.52 37.11 15.44
N PRO A 182 -18.51 38.00 15.49
CA PRO A 182 -17.10 37.60 15.44
C PRO A 182 -16.78 36.55 16.51
N PHE A 183 -15.88 35.62 16.19
CA PHE A 183 -15.46 34.52 17.04
C PHE A 183 -14.05 34.04 16.68
N THR A 184 -13.47 33.18 17.51
CA THR A 184 -12.25 32.45 17.17
C THR A 184 -12.64 31.06 16.68
N MET A 185 -12.14 30.68 15.53
CA MET A 185 -12.17 29.33 15.02
C MET A 185 -10.83 28.67 15.36
N SER A 186 -10.87 27.48 15.95
CA SER A 186 -9.68 26.71 16.27
C SER A 186 -9.61 25.47 15.40
N ILE A 187 -8.44 25.22 14.79
CA ILE A 187 -8.10 24.05 13.96
C ILE A 187 -7.09 23.22 14.75
N GLY A 188 -7.26 21.92 14.82
CA GLY A 188 -6.36 21.00 15.49
C GLY A 188 -6.55 19.56 14.99
N LEU A 189 -5.85 18.64 15.62
CA LEU A 189 -5.92 17.20 15.35
C LEU A 189 -6.41 16.46 16.59
N GLU A 190 -7.05 15.29 16.40
CA GLU A 190 -7.48 14.44 17.51
C GLU A 190 -6.26 13.76 18.14
N ASP A 191 -5.33 13.27 17.31
CA ASP A 191 -4.07 12.69 17.74
C ASP A 191 -2.98 13.77 17.73
N PRO A 192 -2.27 14.01 18.86
CA PRO A 192 -1.18 14.97 18.91
C PRO A 192 0.07 14.55 18.12
N ASP A 193 0.22 13.25 17.81
CA ASP A 193 1.35 12.72 17.05
C ASP A 193 1.20 12.92 15.53
N ASP A 194 -0.04 13.21 15.08
CA ASP A 194 -0.31 13.61 13.70
C ASP A 194 0.19 15.03 13.40
N THR A 195 0.30 15.37 12.12
CA THR A 195 0.86 16.65 11.69
C THR A 195 -0.06 17.39 10.72
N ILE A 196 -0.39 18.66 11.01
CA ILE A 196 -1.02 19.55 10.04
C ILE A 196 0.01 19.93 8.97
N THR A 197 -0.25 19.55 7.72
CA THR A 197 0.65 19.83 6.59
C THR A 197 0.31 21.10 5.82
N GLU A 198 -0.98 21.47 5.77
CA GLU A 198 -1.44 22.69 5.08
C GLU A 198 -2.73 23.23 5.70
N ILE A 199 -2.81 24.56 5.82
CA ILE A 199 -4.05 25.30 6.11
C ILE A 199 -4.24 26.37 5.04
N VAL A 200 -5.41 26.36 4.38
CA VAL A 200 -5.82 27.38 3.41
C VAL A 200 -7.18 27.95 3.82
N ILE A 201 -7.23 29.27 4.01
CA ILE A 201 -8.48 30.00 4.34
C ILE A 201 -8.77 31.00 3.24
N ASN A 202 -9.94 30.88 2.62
CA ASN A 202 -10.37 31.73 1.49
C ASN A 202 -9.32 31.79 0.36
N GLY A 203 -8.72 30.64 0.01
CA GLY A 203 -7.70 30.53 -1.03
C GLY A 203 -6.31 31.06 -0.64
N LYS A 204 -6.13 31.52 0.61
CA LYS A 204 -4.83 31.97 1.10
C LYS A 204 -4.22 30.92 2.02
N THR A 205 -3.03 30.45 1.67
CA THR A 205 -2.26 29.54 2.52
C THR A 205 -1.74 30.29 3.76
N ILE A 206 -1.94 29.69 4.93
CA ILE A 206 -1.43 30.17 6.20
C ILE A 206 0.03 29.77 6.34
N ASP A 207 0.85 30.67 6.89
CA ASP A 207 2.27 30.41 7.13
C ASP A 207 2.44 29.22 8.09
N PRO A 208 3.12 28.15 7.68
CA PRO A 208 3.34 26.97 8.51
C PRO A 208 3.99 27.25 9.86
N THR A 209 4.77 28.31 10.00
CA THR A 209 5.42 28.69 11.28
C THR A 209 4.41 29.02 12.37
N LEU A 210 3.14 29.29 12.01
CA LEU A 210 2.07 29.64 12.96
C LEU A 210 1.39 28.41 13.60
N TYR A 211 1.58 27.21 13.05
CA TYR A 211 0.89 26.01 13.52
C TYR A 211 1.76 24.74 13.61
N LYS A 212 2.94 24.73 12.97
CA LYS A 212 3.76 23.53 12.82
C LYS A 212 4.29 22.98 14.16
N ASP A 213 4.57 23.86 15.12
CA ASP A 213 5.13 23.45 16.41
C ASP A 213 4.05 23.04 17.43
N THR A 214 2.80 23.46 17.22
CA THR A 214 1.69 23.23 18.14
C THR A 214 0.63 22.27 17.62
N ASN A 215 0.71 21.90 16.33
CA ASN A 215 -0.36 21.18 15.60
C ASN A 215 -1.75 21.80 15.81
N SER A 216 -1.79 23.12 15.97
CA SER A 216 -3.03 23.86 16.17
C SER A 216 -2.92 25.27 15.62
N TYR A 217 -4.05 25.84 15.20
CA TYR A 217 -4.13 27.20 14.68
C TYR A 217 -5.44 27.86 15.06
N ASP A 218 -5.34 29.03 15.71
CA ASP A 218 -6.48 29.87 16.07
C ASP A 218 -6.63 31.02 15.06
N PHE A 219 -7.78 31.08 14.40
CA PHE A 219 -8.11 32.09 13.43
C PHE A 219 -9.24 33.00 13.92
N GLN A 220 -8.98 34.34 13.98
CA GLN A 220 -10.00 35.32 14.33
C GLN A 220 -10.90 35.62 13.14
N VAL A 221 -12.16 35.24 13.25
CA VAL A 221 -13.20 35.51 12.27
C VAL A 221 -13.91 36.80 12.59
N SER A 222 -13.57 37.89 11.91
CA SER A 222 -14.10 39.23 12.16
C SER A 222 -14.77 39.86 10.94
N ASP A 223 -14.34 39.51 9.74
CA ASP A 223 -14.85 40.09 8.51
C ASP A 223 -16.12 39.35 8.04
N TYR A 224 -17.14 40.14 7.64
CA TYR A 224 -18.37 39.57 7.12
C TYR A 224 -18.16 38.96 5.74
N GLY A 225 -18.67 37.73 5.53
CA GLY A 225 -18.52 37.04 4.26
C GLY A 225 -18.60 35.52 4.40
N LYS A 226 -18.40 34.84 3.28
CA LYS A 226 -18.23 33.38 3.21
C LYS A 226 -16.79 33.06 3.55
N TYR A 227 -16.59 32.01 4.33
CA TYR A 227 -15.30 31.40 4.63
C TYR A 227 -15.26 29.98 4.07
N GLU A 228 -14.16 29.64 3.45
CA GLU A 228 -13.82 28.30 2.98
C GLU A 228 -12.50 27.92 3.65
N VAL A 229 -12.49 26.76 4.29
CA VAL A 229 -11.34 26.29 5.10
C VAL A 229 -10.92 24.92 4.62
N LYS A 230 -9.76 24.84 4.00
CA LYS A 230 -9.10 23.58 3.65
C LYS A 230 -7.96 23.35 4.64
N VAL A 231 -7.99 22.22 5.31
CA VAL A 231 -6.92 21.73 6.17
C VAL A 231 -6.49 20.37 5.64
N THR A 232 -5.20 20.13 5.56
CA THR A 232 -4.63 18.83 5.22
C THR A 232 -3.73 18.39 6.37
N ALA A 233 -3.85 17.14 6.75
CA ALA A 233 -3.03 16.53 7.80
C ALA A 233 -2.48 15.18 7.32
N ALA A 234 -1.35 14.77 7.88
CA ALA A 234 -0.72 13.48 7.64
C ALA A 234 -0.23 12.88 8.96
N ASP A 235 -0.28 11.55 9.06
CA ASP A 235 0.34 10.78 10.14
C ASP A 235 1.76 10.32 9.77
N ALA A 236 2.39 9.59 10.69
CA ALA A 236 3.72 9.03 10.49
C ALA A 236 3.74 7.89 9.45
N ALA A 237 2.61 7.18 9.25
CA ALA A 237 2.47 6.15 8.24
C ALA A 237 2.28 6.71 6.82
N GLY A 238 2.03 8.03 6.71
CA GLY A 238 1.80 8.73 5.45
C GLY A 238 0.35 8.67 4.98
N ASN A 239 -0.61 8.31 5.85
CA ASN A 239 -2.02 8.53 5.57
C ASN A 239 -2.32 10.03 5.58
N VAL A 240 -3.21 10.46 4.70
CA VAL A 240 -3.54 11.87 4.54
C VAL A 240 -5.04 12.07 4.66
N SER A 241 -5.44 13.06 5.44
CA SER A 241 -6.81 13.56 5.49
C SER A 241 -6.91 15.01 5.02
N SER A 242 -8.09 15.40 4.58
CA SER A 242 -8.38 16.77 4.17
C SER A 242 -9.82 17.14 4.46
N THR A 243 -10.07 18.40 4.84
CA THR A 243 -11.42 18.97 4.90
C THR A 243 -11.95 19.38 3.53
N PHE A 244 -11.20 19.12 2.47
CA PHE A 244 -11.59 19.29 1.07
C PHE A 244 -11.78 17.91 0.45
N ASP A 245 -12.98 17.64 -0.05
CA ASP A 245 -13.29 16.44 -0.81
C ASP A 245 -13.00 16.70 -2.30
N ALA A 246 -12.01 16.00 -2.83
CA ALA A 246 -11.58 16.17 -4.23
C ALA A 246 -12.58 15.57 -5.24
N GLU A 247 -13.44 14.64 -4.84
CA GLU A 247 -14.42 14.00 -5.72
C GLU A 247 -15.65 14.87 -5.89
N THR A 248 -16.15 15.46 -4.80
CA THR A 248 -17.35 16.31 -4.79
C THR A 248 -17.03 17.79 -4.95
N GLY A 249 -15.78 18.21 -4.68
CA GLY A 249 -15.37 19.60 -4.60
C GLY A 249 -15.88 20.31 -3.34
N GLU A 250 -16.43 19.58 -2.37
CA GLU A 250 -16.91 20.16 -1.12
C GLU A 250 -15.72 20.56 -0.23
N VAL A 251 -15.87 21.70 0.47
CA VAL A 251 -14.89 22.20 1.42
C VAL A 251 -15.63 22.65 2.67
N PHE A 252 -14.98 22.50 3.84
CA PHE A 252 -15.53 23.05 5.07
C PHE A 252 -15.77 24.55 4.90
N SER A 253 -17.00 25.00 5.15
CA SER A 253 -17.38 26.38 4.89
C SER A 253 -18.44 26.89 5.86
N PHE A 254 -18.41 28.18 6.11
CA PHE A 254 -19.42 28.88 6.91
C PHE A 254 -19.55 30.33 6.46
N GLN A 255 -20.54 31.03 6.99
CA GLN A 255 -20.77 32.44 6.66
C GLN A 255 -20.91 33.28 7.92
N LEU A 256 -20.12 34.34 8.03
CA LEU A 256 -20.33 35.40 9.02
C LEU A 256 -21.19 36.50 8.41
N ARG A 257 -22.42 36.69 8.93
CA ARG A 257 -23.36 37.69 8.49
C ARG A 257 -23.53 38.81 9.51
N GLN A 258 -23.63 40.02 9.04
CA GLN A 258 -23.97 41.14 9.90
C GLN A 258 -25.38 40.99 10.51
N LYS A 259 -25.52 41.29 11.80
CA LYS A 259 -26.83 41.42 12.41
C LYS A 259 -27.55 42.62 11.79
N LEU A 260 -28.79 42.42 11.36
CA LEU A 260 -29.65 43.55 11.00
C LEU A 260 -29.95 44.37 12.24
N SER A 261 -29.73 45.69 12.17
CA SER A 261 -30.10 46.55 13.29
C SER A 261 -31.61 46.49 13.53
N PRO A 262 -32.08 46.64 14.76
CA PRO A 262 -33.54 46.67 15.04
C PRO A 262 -34.27 47.69 14.20
N VAL A 263 -33.64 48.80 13.90
CA VAL A 263 -34.21 49.87 13.03
C VAL A 263 -34.44 49.36 11.59
N VAL A 264 -33.49 48.63 11.03
CA VAL A 264 -33.62 48.04 9.69
C VAL A 264 -34.73 46.99 9.66
N ILE A 265 -34.87 46.19 10.71
CA ILE A 265 -35.94 45.20 10.84
C ILE A 265 -37.29 45.89 10.88
N ILE A 266 -37.47 46.98 11.65
CA ILE A 266 -38.67 47.77 11.73
C ILE A 266 -39.01 48.39 10.36
N LEU A 267 -38.01 48.93 9.64
CA LEU A 267 -38.22 49.51 8.31
C LEU A 267 -38.66 48.44 7.30
N ILE A 268 -38.10 47.23 7.34
CA ILE A 268 -38.55 46.12 6.48
C ILE A 268 -39.98 45.74 6.79
N ILE A 269 -40.36 45.61 8.06
CA ILE A 269 -41.74 45.30 8.47
C ILE A 269 -42.70 46.38 7.99
N LEU A 270 -42.37 47.64 8.15
CA LEU A 270 -43.18 48.78 7.66
C LEU A 270 -43.34 48.74 6.13
N ALA A 271 -42.26 48.47 5.40
CA ALA A 271 -42.32 48.36 3.95
C ALA A 271 -43.25 47.20 3.49
N VAL A 272 -43.19 46.03 4.15
CA VAL A 272 -44.06 44.88 3.88
C VAL A 272 -45.51 45.22 4.17
N LEU A 273 -45.80 45.91 5.28
CA LEU A 273 -47.18 46.34 5.62
C LEU A 273 -47.73 47.35 4.63
N ILE A 274 -46.92 48.33 4.16
CA ILE A 274 -47.31 49.28 3.12
C ILE A 274 -47.64 48.57 1.79
N LEU A 275 -46.78 47.62 1.38
CA LEU A 275 -47.01 46.80 0.17
C LEU A 275 -48.30 45.98 0.28
N ALA A 276 -48.54 45.33 1.42
CA ALA A 276 -49.79 44.61 1.67
C ALA A 276 -51.01 45.52 1.61
N GLY A 277 -50.94 46.72 2.21
CA GLY A 277 -51.98 47.73 2.14
C GLY A 277 -52.30 48.17 0.70
N ILE A 278 -51.24 48.40 -0.11
CA ILE A 278 -51.41 48.75 -1.53
C ILE A 278 -52.07 47.61 -2.31
N ILE A 279 -51.69 46.38 -2.09
CA ILE A 279 -52.28 45.19 -2.74
C ILE A 279 -53.75 45.07 -2.36
N ILE A 280 -54.13 45.21 -1.11
CA ILE A 280 -55.50 45.17 -0.61
C ILE A 280 -56.30 46.31 -1.25
N TRP A 281 -55.75 47.52 -1.29
CA TRP A 281 -56.43 48.69 -1.95
C TRP A 281 -56.71 48.44 -3.43
N ILE A 282 -55.71 47.88 -4.17
CA ILE A 282 -55.87 47.53 -5.58
C ILE A 282 -56.98 46.48 -5.75
N ILE A 283 -57.03 45.45 -4.93
CA ILE A 283 -58.06 44.40 -4.96
C ILE A 283 -59.45 45.01 -4.71
N LEU A 284 -59.57 45.82 -3.67
CA LEU A 284 -60.85 46.49 -3.34
C LEU A 284 -61.27 47.43 -4.43
N ARG A 285 -60.37 48.19 -5.05
CA ARG A 285 -60.68 49.10 -6.19
C ARG A 285 -61.14 48.33 -7.43
N LYS A 286 -60.52 47.15 -7.72
CA LYS A 286 -60.98 46.27 -8.81
C LYS A 286 -62.39 45.72 -8.56
N ARG A 287 -62.65 45.28 -7.30
CA ARG A 287 -63.95 44.75 -6.91
C ARG A 287 -65.09 45.85 -7.08
N LYS A 288 -64.81 47.08 -6.66
CA LYS A 288 -65.76 48.17 -6.85
C LYS A 288 -66.07 48.52 -8.34
N LYS A 289 -65.06 48.38 -9.21
CA LYS A 289 -65.27 48.56 -10.68
C LYS A 289 -65.96 47.40 -11.36
N ALA A 290 -66.01 46.21 -10.78
CA ALA A 290 -66.71 45.05 -11.32
C ALA A 290 -68.20 44.98 -10.87
N GLN A 291 -68.61 45.87 -9.98
CA GLN A 291 -69.98 45.97 -9.46
C GLN A 291 -70.76 47.18 -10.03
N GLN A 292 -70.13 48.00 -10.86
CA GLN A 292 -70.78 49.05 -11.73
C GLN A 292 -70.85 48.54 -13.18
#